data_b37341cd6c7a052388a5d45e781dfa95
#
_entry.id   b37341cd6c7a052388a5d45e781dfa95
#
_cell.length_a   1.000
_cell.length_b   1.000
_cell.length_c   1.000
_cell.angle_alpha   90.00
_cell.angle_beta   90.00
_cell.angle_gamma   90.00
#
_symmetry.space_group_name_H-M   'P 1'
#
loop_
_entity.id
_entity.type
_entity.pdbx_description
1 polymer ?
#
loop_
_entity_poly.entity_id
_entity_poly.type
_entity_poly.pdbx_seq_one_letter_code
_entity_poly.pdbx_strand_id
1 'polypeptide(L)'
;MANIRKTLFITLCSIFLGACSNSSTDSGINQGTDTESFAGDYEGTLEVELTADAVGYNPHSDSGSVAVEIEITKDGIVRLIIDNYTVNGIIDNDGDWKLEVAINEFSAFIDEENRDTLERAGCPLDKPFVKIEGRVTTPDLFGDVSGKLSCKILFVTIVSLKFSGTLTAST
;
A
#
# COMPACT_ATOMS: atom_id res chain seq x y z
N MET A 1 -11.46 13.25 -23.02
CA MET A 1 -10.85 13.55 -21.72
C MET A 1 -11.47 12.76 -20.56
N ALA A 2 -12.72 12.30 -20.61
CA ALA A 2 -13.36 11.52 -19.52
C ALA A 2 -12.82 10.08 -19.32
N ASN A 3 -12.26 9.47 -20.38
CA ASN A 3 -11.77 8.09 -20.31
C ASN A 3 -10.39 7.92 -19.62
N ILE A 4 -9.57 8.98 -19.61
CA ILE A 4 -8.25 8.93 -18.96
C ILE A 4 -8.40 8.85 -17.43
N ARG A 5 -9.42 9.50 -16.85
CA ARG A 5 -9.65 9.51 -15.40
C ARG A 5 -10.01 8.14 -14.83
N LYS A 6 -10.91 7.41 -15.52
CA LYS A 6 -11.30 6.06 -15.09
C LYS A 6 -10.17 5.05 -15.26
N THR A 7 -9.40 5.16 -16.34
CA THR A 7 -8.28 4.27 -16.62
C THR A 7 -7.14 4.46 -15.61
N LEU A 8 -6.84 5.70 -15.23
CA LEU A 8 -5.79 5.98 -14.25
C LEU A 8 -6.16 5.44 -12.86
N PHE A 9 -7.42 5.56 -12.46
CA PHE A 9 -7.88 5.08 -11.15
C PHE A 9 -7.96 3.54 -11.10
N ILE A 10 -8.49 2.91 -12.14
CA ILE A 10 -8.53 1.45 -12.25
C ILE A 10 -7.11 0.87 -12.30
N THR A 11 -6.21 1.52 -13.03
CA THR A 11 -4.79 1.12 -13.10
C THR A 11 -4.09 1.32 -11.74
N LEU A 12 -4.44 2.37 -11.00
CA LEU A 12 -3.84 2.63 -9.69
C LEU A 12 -4.39 1.69 -8.60
N CYS A 13 -5.69 1.42 -8.56
CA CYS A 13 -6.24 0.38 -7.70
C CYS A 13 -5.68 -1.01 -8.06
N SER A 14 -5.43 -1.28 -9.35
CA SER A 14 -4.78 -2.51 -9.79
C SER A 14 -3.30 -2.60 -9.36
N ILE A 15 -2.65 -1.50 -9.03
CA ILE A 15 -1.26 -1.43 -8.60
C ILE A 15 -1.08 -1.90 -7.14
N PHE A 16 -2.12 -1.92 -6.30
CA PHE A 16 -2.02 -2.35 -4.90
C PHE A 16 -1.88 -3.87 -4.68
N LEU A 17 -1.74 -4.66 -5.74
CA LEU A 17 -2.22 -6.02 -5.72
C LEU A 17 -1.14 -7.07 -6.02
N GLY A 18 -0.17 -7.24 -5.16
CA GLY A 18 0.64 -8.46 -5.19
C GLY A 18 2.09 -8.36 -4.83
N ALA A 19 2.39 -8.65 -3.60
CA ALA A 19 3.76 -8.93 -3.22
C ALA A 19 3.84 -9.91 -2.08
N CYS A 20 4.67 -10.92 -2.25
CA CYS A 20 5.28 -11.68 -1.18
C CYS A 20 6.70 -11.17 -1.04
N SER A 21 7.03 -10.38 -0.05
CA SER A 21 8.43 -10.31 0.39
C SER A 21 8.58 -9.80 1.81
N ASN A 22 9.50 -10.42 2.53
CA ASN A 22 10.00 -9.98 3.80
C ASN A 22 10.85 -8.71 3.60
N SER A 23 10.35 -7.57 3.98
CA SER A 23 11.21 -6.42 4.18
C SER A 23 11.02 -5.85 5.58
N SER A 24 11.97 -6.14 6.42
CA SER A 24 12.18 -5.46 7.69
C SER A 24 12.68 -4.05 7.43
N THR A 25 11.97 -3.01 7.83
CA THR A 25 12.61 -1.74 8.18
C THR A 25 11.73 -0.84 9.05
N ASP A 26 12.20 -0.65 10.26
CA ASP A 26 12.25 0.60 11.06
C ASP A 26 10.94 1.35 11.39
N SER A 27 9.94 0.62 11.88
CA SER A 27 8.81 1.23 12.58
C SER A 27 8.65 0.74 14.03
N GLY A 28 9.65 0.12 14.62
CA GLY A 28 9.57 -0.37 16.01
C GLY A 28 8.62 -1.55 16.23
N ILE A 29 7.75 -1.87 15.26
CA ILE A 29 6.85 -3.02 15.30
C ILE A 29 7.63 -4.26 14.89
N ASN A 30 7.72 -5.24 15.78
CA ASN A 30 8.32 -6.55 15.52
C ASN A 30 7.22 -7.60 15.45
N GLN A 31 7.43 -8.62 14.61
CA GLN A 31 6.48 -9.73 14.51
C GLN A 31 6.27 -10.39 15.88
N GLY A 32 5.01 -10.44 16.30
CA GLY A 32 4.60 -11.06 17.55
C GLY A 32 4.68 -12.59 17.49
N THR A 33 4.84 -13.19 18.64
CA THR A 33 4.84 -14.66 18.82
C THR A 33 3.61 -15.15 19.57
N ASP A 34 2.78 -14.23 20.07
CA ASP A 34 1.54 -14.50 20.81
C ASP A 34 0.46 -13.52 20.32
N THR A 35 -0.02 -13.77 19.11
CA THR A 35 -1.03 -12.92 18.45
C THR A 35 -2.37 -13.65 18.30
N GLU A 36 -2.60 -14.74 19.04
CA GLU A 36 -3.82 -15.56 18.95
C GLU A 36 -5.08 -14.76 19.26
N SER A 37 -5.00 -13.75 20.15
CA SER A 37 -6.12 -12.88 20.51
C SER A 37 -6.57 -11.96 19.38
N PHE A 38 -5.72 -11.75 18.38
CA PHE A 38 -5.99 -10.90 17.20
C PHE A 38 -6.23 -11.74 15.95
N ALA A 39 -5.94 -13.06 16.01
CA ALA A 39 -6.04 -13.94 14.85
C ALA A 39 -7.49 -14.09 14.39
N GLY A 40 -7.71 -13.95 13.09
CA GLY A 40 -9.03 -14.04 12.47
C GLY A 40 -9.06 -13.39 11.11
N ASP A 41 -10.26 -13.44 10.52
CA ASP A 41 -10.58 -12.81 9.24
C ASP A 41 -11.40 -11.56 9.50
N TYR A 42 -10.99 -10.44 8.92
CA TYR A 42 -11.63 -9.15 9.01
C TYR A 42 -12.04 -8.70 7.62
N GLU A 43 -13.26 -8.24 7.46
CA GLU A 43 -13.76 -7.65 6.23
C GLU A 43 -13.88 -6.12 6.39
N GLY A 44 -13.50 -5.36 5.37
CA GLY A 44 -13.50 -3.93 5.50
C GLY A 44 -13.33 -3.14 4.23
N THR A 45 -12.96 -1.90 4.41
CA THR A 45 -12.79 -0.93 3.34
C THR A 45 -11.47 -0.18 3.48
N LEU A 46 -10.76 -0.07 2.38
CA LEU A 46 -9.58 0.76 2.22
C LEU A 46 -9.96 2.01 1.42
N GLU A 47 -9.86 3.17 2.04
CA GLU A 47 -10.04 4.48 1.40
C GLU A 47 -8.68 5.10 1.14
N VAL A 48 -8.42 5.53 -0.10
CA VAL A 48 -7.13 6.11 -0.49
C VAL A 48 -7.33 7.39 -1.28
N GLU A 49 -6.57 8.39 -0.93
CA GLU A 49 -6.37 9.61 -1.69
C GLU A 49 -4.96 9.62 -2.29
N LEU A 50 -4.88 9.89 -3.59
CA LEU A 50 -3.64 10.07 -4.32
C LEU A 50 -3.51 11.53 -4.75
N THR A 51 -2.40 12.16 -4.42
CA THR A 51 -2.02 13.47 -4.98
C THR A 51 -0.79 13.30 -5.85
N ALA A 52 -0.90 13.71 -7.11
CA ALA A 52 0.19 13.75 -8.07
C ALA A 52 0.63 15.20 -8.31
N ASP A 53 1.93 15.44 -8.20
CA ASP A 53 2.58 16.73 -8.49
C ASP A 53 3.70 16.49 -9.49
N ALA A 54 3.66 17.17 -10.63
CA ALA A 54 4.67 17.05 -11.67
C ALA A 54 5.13 18.44 -12.13
N VAL A 55 6.42 18.56 -12.41
CA VAL A 55 7.01 19.84 -12.87
C VAL A 55 6.32 20.35 -14.12
N GLY A 56 5.81 21.57 -14.05
CA GLY A 56 5.12 22.22 -15.17
C GLY A 56 3.63 21.90 -15.29
N TYR A 57 3.06 21.15 -14.35
CA TYR A 57 1.64 20.84 -14.29
C TYR A 57 1.06 21.23 -12.94
N ASN A 58 -0.25 21.54 -12.92
CA ASN A 58 -0.94 21.75 -11.64
C ASN A 58 -1.08 20.41 -10.89
N PRO A 59 -0.93 20.39 -9.57
CA PRO A 59 -1.21 19.23 -8.76
C PRO A 59 -2.61 18.66 -9.02
N HIS A 60 -2.73 17.35 -9.05
CA HIS A 60 -3.99 16.64 -9.25
C HIS A 60 -4.21 15.65 -8.12
N SER A 61 -5.40 15.65 -7.54
CA SER A 61 -5.79 14.67 -6.53
C SER A 61 -6.96 13.84 -7.03
N ASP A 62 -6.94 12.56 -6.68
CA ASP A 62 -8.02 11.62 -6.91
C ASP A 62 -8.19 10.71 -5.68
N SER A 63 -9.40 10.20 -5.45
CA SER A 63 -9.70 9.36 -4.30
C SER A 63 -10.56 8.17 -4.69
N GLY A 64 -10.45 7.08 -3.95
CA GLY A 64 -11.23 5.89 -4.17
C GLY A 64 -11.32 5.02 -2.92
N SER A 65 -12.19 4.03 -3.02
CA SER A 65 -12.49 3.08 -1.97
C SER A 65 -12.56 1.69 -2.57
N VAL A 66 -12.02 0.71 -1.87
CA VAL A 66 -12.02 -0.69 -2.28
C VAL A 66 -12.33 -1.59 -1.07
N ALA A 67 -13.13 -2.64 -1.31
CA ALA A 67 -13.35 -3.68 -0.31
C ALA A 67 -12.08 -4.51 -0.12
N VAL A 68 -11.77 -4.86 1.12
CA VAL A 68 -10.59 -5.64 1.50
C VAL A 68 -10.95 -6.73 2.49
N GLU A 69 -10.18 -7.82 2.43
CA GLU A 69 -10.14 -8.83 3.47
C GLU A 69 -8.77 -8.78 4.15
N ILE A 70 -8.74 -8.96 5.46
CA ILE A 70 -7.50 -8.99 6.23
C ILE A 70 -7.50 -10.26 7.07
N GLU A 71 -6.53 -11.12 6.79
CA GLU A 71 -6.26 -12.31 7.57
C GLU A 71 -5.12 -12.04 8.56
N ILE A 72 -5.35 -12.25 9.84
CA ILE A 72 -4.30 -12.22 10.87
C ILE A 72 -4.06 -13.64 11.35
N THR A 73 -2.81 -14.09 11.23
CA THR A 73 -2.41 -15.41 11.67
C THR A 73 -1.90 -15.41 13.12
N LYS A 74 -1.94 -16.56 13.78
CA LYS A 74 -1.39 -16.73 15.12
C LYS A 74 0.13 -16.51 15.21
N ASP A 75 0.81 -16.57 14.07
CA ASP A 75 2.25 -16.38 13.96
C ASP A 75 2.64 -14.90 13.73
N GLY A 76 1.71 -13.97 13.91
CA GLY A 76 1.96 -12.54 13.78
C GLY A 76 2.11 -12.03 12.35
N ILE A 77 1.52 -12.73 11.37
CA ILE A 77 1.47 -12.28 9.98
C ILE A 77 0.11 -11.64 9.71
N VAL A 78 0.12 -10.48 9.09
CA VAL A 78 -1.06 -9.79 8.55
C VAL A 78 -1.06 -9.96 7.04
N ARG A 79 -2.17 -10.39 6.46
CA ARG A 79 -2.38 -10.49 5.02
C ARG A 79 -3.51 -9.57 4.62
N LEU A 80 -3.21 -8.54 3.86
CA LEU A 80 -4.21 -7.71 3.22
C LEU A 80 -4.52 -8.30 1.84
N ILE A 81 -5.77 -8.66 1.62
CA ILE A 81 -6.26 -9.31 0.41
C ILE A 81 -7.22 -8.35 -0.30
N ILE A 82 -6.94 -8.06 -1.56
CA ILE A 82 -7.76 -7.22 -2.42
C ILE A 82 -7.97 -7.98 -3.73
N ASP A 83 -9.19 -8.37 -4.04
CA ASP A 83 -9.50 -9.26 -5.16
C ASP A 83 -8.63 -10.55 -5.13
N ASN A 84 -7.68 -10.69 -6.05
CA ASN A 84 -6.82 -11.87 -6.16
C ASN A 84 -5.40 -11.63 -5.63
N TYR A 85 -5.18 -10.56 -4.90
CA TYR A 85 -3.85 -10.13 -4.51
C TYR A 85 -3.69 -10.10 -3.00
N THR A 86 -2.50 -10.42 -2.55
CA THR A 86 -2.18 -10.47 -1.12
C THR A 86 -0.91 -9.70 -0.84
N VAL A 87 -1.00 -8.77 0.11
CA VAL A 87 0.15 -8.07 0.66
C VAL A 87 0.37 -8.55 2.09
N ASN A 88 1.61 -8.94 2.41
CA ASN A 88 1.94 -9.42 3.73
C ASN A 88 2.53 -8.31 4.59
N GLY A 89 2.18 -8.32 5.85
CA GLY A 89 2.70 -7.47 6.90
C GLY A 89 2.92 -8.25 8.18
N ILE A 90 3.16 -7.55 9.26
CA ILE A 90 3.37 -8.12 10.59
C ILE A 90 2.50 -7.41 11.61
N ILE A 91 2.15 -8.13 12.67
CA ILE A 91 1.49 -7.61 13.88
C ILE A 91 2.32 -8.02 15.09
N ASP A 92 2.42 -7.17 16.09
CA ASP A 92 3.07 -7.46 17.36
C ASP A 92 2.10 -8.01 18.41
N ASN A 93 2.63 -8.28 19.60
CA ASN A 93 1.84 -8.83 20.71
C ASN A 93 0.87 -7.80 21.34
N ASP A 94 1.01 -6.53 21.03
CA ASP A 94 0.17 -5.44 21.52
C ASP A 94 -0.97 -5.10 20.52
N GLY A 95 -1.00 -5.77 19.37
CA GLY A 95 -1.98 -5.58 18.31
C GLY A 95 -1.63 -4.42 17.35
N ASP A 96 -0.44 -3.84 17.46
CA ASP A 96 0.04 -2.89 16.47
C ASP A 96 0.55 -3.63 15.24
N TRP A 97 0.13 -3.21 14.06
CA TRP A 97 0.45 -3.89 12.81
C TRP A 97 0.90 -2.93 11.72
N LYS A 98 1.67 -3.48 10.79
CA LYS A 98 2.15 -2.74 9.62
C LYS A 98 2.29 -3.62 8.40
N LEU A 99 2.16 -3.00 7.23
CA LEU A 99 2.61 -3.55 5.96
C LEU A 99 3.23 -2.43 5.11
N GLU A 100 4.18 -2.81 4.30
CA GLU A 100 4.93 -1.92 3.42
C GLU A 100 4.98 -2.51 2.03
N VAL A 101 4.89 -1.67 1.02
CA VAL A 101 4.80 -2.09 -0.39
C VAL A 101 5.76 -1.30 -1.25
N ALA A 102 6.59 -2.00 -2.03
CA ALA A 102 7.50 -1.41 -3.02
C ALA A 102 6.98 -1.65 -4.46
N ILE A 103 7.40 -0.80 -5.41
CA ILE A 103 6.94 -0.92 -6.81
C ILE A 103 7.37 -2.24 -7.46
N ASN A 104 8.58 -2.73 -7.20
CA ASN A 104 9.05 -3.98 -7.76
C ASN A 104 8.22 -5.20 -7.31
N GLU A 105 7.54 -5.09 -6.18
CA GLU A 105 6.61 -6.10 -5.68
C GLU A 105 5.32 -6.15 -6.51
N PHE A 106 5.02 -5.06 -7.22
CA PHE A 106 3.93 -4.97 -8.20
C PHE A 106 4.34 -5.29 -9.64
N SER A 107 5.55 -5.80 -9.86
CA SER A 107 6.08 -6.02 -11.21
C SER A 107 5.22 -6.97 -12.08
N ALA A 108 4.37 -7.78 -11.46
CA ALA A 108 3.39 -8.61 -12.17
C ALA A 108 2.20 -7.82 -12.75
N PHE A 109 2.00 -6.57 -12.31
CA PHE A 109 0.84 -5.72 -12.65
C PHE A 109 1.22 -4.47 -13.42
N ILE A 110 2.50 -4.09 -13.36
CA ILE A 110 3.04 -3.01 -14.18
C ILE A 110 3.61 -3.69 -15.42
N ASP A 111 3.01 -3.45 -16.57
CA ASP A 111 3.56 -3.94 -17.81
C ASP A 111 4.99 -3.39 -18.04
N GLU A 112 5.76 -4.10 -18.86
CA GLU A 112 7.19 -3.79 -19.08
C GLU A 112 7.40 -2.35 -19.58
N GLU A 113 6.49 -1.82 -20.39
CA GLU A 113 6.56 -0.45 -20.93
C GLU A 113 6.39 0.60 -19.82
N ASN A 114 5.45 0.40 -18.91
CA ASN A 114 5.23 1.28 -17.77
C ASN A 114 6.37 1.20 -16.77
N ARG A 115 6.92 0.01 -16.52
CA ARG A 115 8.09 -0.18 -15.67
C ARG A 115 9.31 0.56 -16.21
N ASP A 116 9.63 0.38 -17.50
CA ASP A 116 10.72 1.10 -18.16
C ASP A 116 10.52 2.61 -18.13
N THR A 117 9.28 3.06 -18.19
CA THR A 117 8.94 4.49 -18.08
C THR A 117 9.24 5.02 -16.68
N LEU A 118 8.86 4.28 -15.63
CA LEU A 118 9.18 4.65 -14.25
C LEU A 118 10.68 4.64 -13.97
N GLU A 119 11.42 3.65 -14.48
CA GLU A 119 12.89 3.59 -14.36
C GLU A 119 13.53 4.78 -15.05
N ARG A 120 13.15 5.10 -16.29
CA ARG A 120 13.64 6.28 -17.02
C ARG A 120 13.31 7.60 -16.34
N ALA A 121 12.20 7.64 -15.63
CA ALA A 121 11.81 8.77 -14.79
C ALA A 121 12.57 8.84 -13.47
N GLY A 122 13.51 7.91 -13.21
CA GLY A 122 14.33 7.88 -12.00
C GLY A 122 13.52 7.59 -10.73
N CYS A 123 12.46 6.78 -10.86
CA CYS A 123 11.67 6.33 -9.71
C CYS A 123 12.42 5.22 -8.96
N PRO A 124 12.46 5.26 -7.61
CA PRO A 124 13.07 4.19 -6.82
C PRO A 124 12.11 2.99 -6.74
N LEU A 125 12.30 2.00 -7.62
CA LEU A 125 11.41 0.85 -7.74
C LEU A 125 11.58 -0.19 -6.63
N ASP A 126 12.72 -0.17 -5.95
CA ASP A 126 13.16 -1.14 -4.93
C ASP A 126 12.85 -0.71 -3.48
N LYS A 127 12.29 0.48 -3.31
CA LYS A 127 11.99 1.02 -1.98
C LYS A 127 10.48 0.98 -1.70
N PRO A 128 10.08 0.70 -0.46
CA PRO A 128 8.70 0.87 -0.05
C PRO A 128 8.23 2.30 -0.33
N PHE A 129 7.07 2.43 -0.94
CA PHE A 129 6.48 3.73 -1.25
C PHE A 129 5.09 3.93 -0.63
N VAL A 130 4.43 2.85 -0.23
CA VAL A 130 3.19 2.87 0.55
C VAL A 130 3.39 2.05 1.81
N LYS A 131 2.89 2.59 2.91
CA LYS A 131 2.88 1.99 4.22
C LYS A 131 1.47 2.06 4.77
N ILE A 132 1.01 0.98 5.36
CA ILE A 132 -0.22 0.95 6.16
C ILE A 132 0.18 0.49 7.55
N GLU A 133 -0.19 1.27 8.55
CA GLU A 133 0.06 0.98 9.95
C GLU A 133 -1.21 1.19 10.75
N GLY A 134 -1.42 0.37 11.77
CA GLY A 134 -2.61 0.50 12.57
C GLY A 134 -2.62 -0.38 13.79
N ARG A 135 -3.80 -0.56 14.35
CA ARG A 135 -4.04 -1.36 15.55
C ARG A 135 -5.29 -2.21 15.39
N VAL A 136 -5.21 -3.41 15.94
CA VAL A 136 -6.37 -4.27 16.17
C VAL A 136 -6.88 -4.02 17.57
N THR A 137 -8.18 -3.77 17.65
CA THR A 137 -8.94 -3.70 18.92
C THR A 137 -10.18 -4.56 18.70
N THR A 138 -10.03 -5.87 18.91
CA THR A 138 -11.10 -6.85 18.62
C THR A 138 -12.47 -6.38 19.11
N PRO A 139 -13.51 -6.36 18.25
CA PRO A 139 -13.57 -6.97 16.91
C PRO A 139 -13.10 -6.07 15.76
N ASP A 140 -12.61 -4.87 16.03
CA ASP A 140 -12.31 -3.85 15.03
C ASP A 140 -10.82 -3.77 14.70
N LEU A 141 -10.52 -3.43 13.46
CA LEU A 141 -9.18 -3.19 12.95
C LEU A 141 -9.15 -1.83 12.24
N PHE A 142 -8.18 -1.02 12.60
CA PHE A 142 -7.96 0.31 12.01
C PHE A 142 -6.53 0.43 11.48
N GLY A 143 -6.37 1.20 10.39
CA GLY A 143 -5.07 1.52 9.85
C GLY A 143 -5.05 2.83 9.08
N ASP A 144 -3.91 3.50 9.13
CA ASP A 144 -3.62 4.71 8.36
C ASP A 144 -2.73 4.37 7.17
N VAL A 145 -3.13 4.82 6.00
CA VAL A 145 -2.34 4.70 4.77
C VAL A 145 -1.49 5.94 4.60
N SER A 146 -0.23 5.75 4.40
CA SER A 146 0.69 6.82 4.06
C SER A 146 1.68 6.37 2.99
N GLY A 147 2.14 7.31 2.17
CA GLY A 147 3.12 6.94 1.17
C GLY A 147 3.62 8.12 0.35
N LYS A 148 4.80 7.95 -0.20
CA LYS A 148 5.38 8.92 -1.11
C LYS A 148 6.32 8.24 -2.09
N LEU A 149 6.06 8.47 -3.38
CA LEU A 149 6.99 8.14 -4.45
C LEU A 149 7.52 9.42 -5.07
N SER A 150 8.83 9.57 -5.17
CA SER A 150 9.47 10.72 -5.81
C SER A 150 10.44 10.24 -6.87
N CYS A 151 10.13 10.59 -8.11
CA CYS A 151 10.96 10.26 -9.28
C CYS A 151 11.88 11.45 -9.57
N LYS A 152 13.18 11.18 -9.79
CA LYS A 152 14.20 12.23 -9.94
C LYS A 152 15.04 11.99 -11.17
N ILE A 153 15.25 13.04 -11.96
CA ILE A 153 16.23 13.08 -13.04
C ILE A 153 17.30 14.11 -12.67
N LEU A 154 18.58 13.72 -12.70
CA LEU A 154 19.71 14.60 -12.36
C LEU A 154 19.49 15.36 -11.02
N PHE A 155 19.02 14.63 -10.00
CA PHE A 155 18.71 15.15 -8.65
C PHE A 155 17.52 16.11 -8.55
N VAL A 156 16.82 16.41 -9.64
CA VAL A 156 15.59 17.21 -9.65
C VAL A 156 14.38 16.27 -9.58
N THR A 157 13.50 16.50 -8.62
CA THR A 157 12.21 15.77 -8.55
C THR A 157 11.33 16.23 -9.69
N ILE A 158 10.95 15.32 -10.56
CA ILE A 158 10.10 15.59 -11.73
C ILE A 158 8.65 15.16 -11.51
N VAL A 159 8.43 14.14 -10.71
CA VAL A 159 7.11 13.65 -10.30
C VAL A 159 7.15 13.29 -8.83
N SER A 160 6.13 13.69 -8.08
CA SER A 160 5.91 13.28 -6.71
C SER A 160 4.48 12.77 -6.57
N LEU A 161 4.32 11.53 -6.12
CA LEU A 161 3.04 10.94 -5.74
C LEU A 161 2.98 10.85 -4.22
N LYS A 162 1.86 11.30 -3.65
CA LYS A 162 1.58 11.14 -2.22
C LYS A 162 0.32 10.31 -2.07
N PHE A 163 0.37 9.37 -1.14
CA PHE A 163 -0.74 8.51 -0.77
C PHE A 163 -1.12 8.81 0.68
N SER A 164 -2.41 8.95 0.92
CA SER A 164 -2.98 9.04 2.26
C SER A 164 -4.33 8.33 2.26
N GLY A 165 -4.76 7.87 3.43
CA GLY A 165 -6.06 7.20 3.53
C GLY A 165 -6.22 6.45 4.83
N THR A 166 -7.32 5.70 4.93
CA THR A 166 -7.66 4.91 6.10
C THR A 166 -8.15 3.53 5.69
N LEU A 167 -7.89 2.57 6.56
CA LEU A 167 -8.40 1.23 6.48
C LEU A 167 -9.24 0.94 7.72
N THR A 168 -10.46 0.46 7.51
CA THR A 168 -11.36 0.04 8.59
C THR A 168 -11.91 -1.33 8.27
N ALA A 169 -11.83 -2.27 9.21
CA ALA A 169 -12.37 -3.61 9.06
C ALA A 169 -12.89 -4.15 10.40
N SER A 170 -13.71 -5.18 10.35
CA SER A 170 -14.23 -5.89 11.53
C SER A 170 -14.45 -7.37 11.23
N THR A 171 -14.49 -8.20 12.30
CA THR A 171 -14.81 -9.64 12.21
C THR A 171 -16.28 -9.91 12.10
#